data_cea8f868d64580e047e30b3f6d73f591
#
_entry.id   cea8f868d64580e047e30b3f6d73f591
#
_cell.length_a   1.000
_cell.length_b   1.000
_cell.length_c   1.000
_cell.angle_alpha   90.00
_cell.angle_beta   90.00
_cell.angle_gamma   90.00
#
_symmetry.space_group_name_H-M   'P 1'
#
loop_
_entity.id
_entity.type
_entity.pdbx_description
1 polymer ?
#
loop_
_entity_poly.entity_id
_entity_poly.type
_entity_poly.pdbx_seq_one_letter_code
_entity_poly.pdbx_strand_id
1 'polypeptide(L)'
;MSIESDIQAIRNTLNGKYDKTGGQISGSVNISGSLYVAGTMSAPRVIGAKWNANDLAELFAAGIDIPVGYIVMLDLDSEEETYTIAVKGKGPLVGVVSDEYGFLLGGEPRPGFVPISLTGRVNVYVHGTVKAGQAIGLSDIPGIGIAADISDDIIGVAVETKNTEGIGKVRIKVK
;
A
#
# COMPACT_ATOMS: atom_id res chain seq x y z
N MET A 1 51.56 7.48 22.73
CA MET A 1 50.45 6.67 22.25
C MET A 1 50.74 6.35 20.81
N SER A 2 50.66 5.11 20.38
CA SER A 2 50.89 4.72 18.99
C SER A 2 49.59 4.72 18.19
N ILE A 3 49.64 4.95 16.91
CA ILE A 3 48.50 4.88 15.99
C ILE A 3 47.75 3.53 16.14
N GLU A 4 48.51 2.46 16.41
CA GLU A 4 47.91 1.13 16.64
C GLU A 4 47.03 1.07 17.92
N SER A 5 47.47 1.75 19.00
CA SER A 5 46.64 1.81 20.21
C SER A 5 45.36 2.62 20.02
N ASP A 6 45.40 3.67 19.19
CA ASP A 6 44.25 4.51 18.88
C ASP A 6 43.27 3.78 17.95
N ILE A 7 43.77 3.04 16.95
CA ILE A 7 42.97 2.17 16.09
C ILE A 7 42.28 1.08 16.91
N GLN A 8 42.98 0.46 17.85
CA GLN A 8 42.39 -0.58 18.69
C GLN A 8 41.31 -0.01 19.64
N ALA A 9 41.55 1.18 20.20
CA ALA A 9 40.53 1.89 20.99
C ALA A 9 39.26 2.23 20.20
N ILE A 10 39.43 2.69 18.96
CA ILE A 10 38.32 2.96 18.03
C ILE A 10 37.56 1.66 17.70
N ARG A 11 38.26 0.57 17.38
CA ARG A 11 37.64 -0.74 17.13
C ARG A 11 36.86 -1.25 18.34
N ASN A 12 37.41 -1.14 19.55
CA ASN A 12 36.74 -1.55 20.79
C ASN A 12 35.48 -0.70 21.05
N THR A 13 35.55 0.61 20.78
CA THR A 13 34.40 1.52 20.92
C THR A 13 33.31 1.21 19.89
N LEU A 14 33.67 0.89 18.67
CA LEU A 14 32.73 0.49 17.61
C LEU A 14 32.12 -0.87 17.89
N ASN A 15 32.91 -1.85 18.31
CA ASN A 15 32.43 -3.18 18.65
C ASN A 15 31.49 -3.17 19.88
N GLY A 16 31.73 -2.30 20.87
CA GLY A 16 30.84 -2.13 22.01
C GLY A 16 29.53 -1.38 21.69
N LYS A 17 29.44 -0.66 20.55
CA LYS A 17 28.22 0.00 20.11
C LYS A 17 27.33 -0.89 19.23
N TYR A 18 27.91 -1.94 18.65
CA TYR A 18 27.22 -2.87 17.75
C TYR A 18 27.48 -4.30 18.18
N ASP A 19 27.06 -4.63 19.42
CA ASP A 19 27.16 -5.99 19.91
C ASP A 19 26.30 -6.92 19.03
N LYS A 20 26.94 -7.96 18.48
CA LYS A 20 26.29 -8.95 17.63
C LYS A 20 25.38 -9.91 18.42
N THR A 21 25.44 -9.87 19.74
CA THR A 21 24.69 -10.77 20.64
C THR A 21 23.47 -10.12 21.28
N GLY A 22 23.25 -8.84 21.00
CA GLY A 22 22.16 -8.05 21.53
C GLY A 22 22.67 -6.79 22.22
N GLY A 23 21.92 -5.74 22.11
CA GLY A 23 22.25 -4.47 22.72
C GLY A 23 21.02 -3.59 22.83
N GLN A 24 21.06 -2.62 23.74
CA GLN A 24 20.02 -1.62 23.88
C GLN A 24 20.56 -0.26 23.47
N ILE A 25 19.86 0.41 22.57
CA ILE A 25 20.09 1.83 22.25
C ILE A 25 19.02 2.63 22.98
N SER A 26 19.45 3.37 24.02
CA SER A 26 18.57 4.33 24.68
C SER A 26 18.72 5.71 24.04
N GLY A 27 17.65 6.24 23.52
CA GLY A 27 17.62 7.53 22.83
C GLY A 27 17.10 7.42 21.40
N SER A 28 17.22 8.51 20.65
CA SER A 28 16.78 8.58 19.26
C SER A 28 17.81 8.00 18.31
N VAL A 29 17.36 7.17 17.36
CA VAL A 29 18.17 6.66 16.25
C VAL A 29 17.64 7.27 14.95
N ASN A 30 18.53 7.90 14.17
CA ASN A 30 18.23 8.38 12.84
C ASN A 30 18.90 7.47 11.81
N ILE A 31 18.11 6.85 10.95
CA ILE A 31 18.57 5.99 9.86
C ILE A 31 18.20 6.64 8.55
N SER A 32 19.19 7.09 7.77
CA SER A 32 19.00 7.73 6.45
C SER A 32 18.75 6.75 5.31
N GLY A 33 18.78 5.44 5.60
CA GLY A 33 18.56 4.36 4.66
C GLY A 33 17.44 3.43 5.14
N SER A 34 17.53 2.17 4.74
CA SER A 34 16.57 1.14 5.14
C SER A 34 16.94 0.53 6.50
N LEU A 35 15.92 0.20 7.29
CA LEU A 35 16.03 -0.63 8.49
C LEU A 35 15.49 -2.02 8.17
N TYR A 36 16.36 -3.03 8.28
CA TYR A 36 15.96 -4.44 8.20
C TYR A 36 15.88 -5.05 9.61
N VAL A 37 14.72 -5.60 9.95
CA VAL A 37 14.47 -6.28 11.22
C VAL A 37 14.19 -7.76 10.92
N ALA A 38 15.12 -8.65 11.28
CA ALA A 38 14.99 -10.09 11.04
C ALA A 38 14.02 -10.80 12.01
N GLY A 39 13.53 -10.10 13.00
CA GLY A 39 12.63 -10.62 14.02
C GLY A 39 11.39 -9.73 14.16
N THR A 40 10.90 -9.63 15.39
CA THR A 40 9.73 -8.80 15.71
C THR A 40 10.13 -7.35 15.95
N MET A 41 9.42 -6.41 15.35
CA MET A 41 9.46 -5.01 15.73
C MET A 41 8.30 -4.71 16.69
N SER A 42 8.63 -4.25 17.90
CA SER A 42 7.64 -3.80 18.89
C SER A 42 7.82 -2.31 19.14
N ALA A 43 6.80 -1.53 18.89
CA ALA A 43 6.81 -0.10 19.12
C ALA A 43 5.44 0.37 19.66
N PRO A 44 5.40 1.30 20.64
CA PRO A 44 4.14 1.88 21.11
C PRO A 44 3.38 2.64 20.01
N ARG A 45 4.10 3.15 19.01
CA ARG A 45 3.57 3.89 17.88
C ARG A 45 4.51 3.82 16.69
N VAL A 46 3.94 3.63 15.49
CA VAL A 46 4.64 3.75 14.21
C VAL A 46 3.98 4.88 13.41
N ILE A 47 4.80 5.79 12.91
CA ILE A 47 4.33 6.90 12.06
C ILE A 47 4.98 6.74 10.69
N GLY A 48 4.17 6.53 9.67
CA GLY A 48 4.62 6.54 8.28
C GLY A 48 4.92 7.96 7.81
N ALA A 49 6.04 8.18 7.15
CA ALA A 49 6.56 9.50 6.81
C ALA A 49 6.16 10.01 5.41
N LYS A 50 5.50 9.23 4.57
CA LYS A 50 5.04 9.71 3.27
C LYS A 50 3.75 10.50 3.42
N TRP A 51 3.83 11.81 3.20
CA TRP A 51 2.69 12.74 3.23
C TRP A 51 1.52 12.33 2.34
N ASN A 52 1.78 11.70 1.19
CA ASN A 52 0.76 11.29 0.21
C ASN A 52 0.41 9.80 0.25
N ALA A 53 1.19 8.97 0.91
CA ALA A 53 0.94 7.54 1.04
C ALA A 53 0.11 7.30 2.29
N ASN A 54 -1.15 6.98 2.12
CA ASN A 54 -2.11 6.90 3.23
C ASN A 54 -2.94 5.63 3.17
N ASP A 55 -2.45 4.60 2.50
CA ASP A 55 -3.09 3.30 2.46
C ASP A 55 -2.17 2.17 2.96
N LEU A 56 -2.81 1.13 3.44
CA LEU A 56 -2.22 -0.17 3.70
C LEU A 56 -2.52 -1.05 2.49
N ALA A 57 -1.48 -1.48 1.80
CA ALA A 57 -1.57 -2.42 0.69
C ALA A 57 -0.93 -3.75 1.04
N GLU A 58 -1.33 -4.79 0.33
CA GLU A 58 -0.74 -6.12 0.38
C GLU A 58 -0.46 -6.62 -1.03
N LEU A 59 0.63 -7.38 -1.19
CA LEU A 59 0.98 -8.03 -2.46
C LEU A 59 0.19 -9.30 -2.64
N PHE A 60 -0.66 -9.30 -3.65
CA PHE A 60 -1.44 -10.48 -4.03
C PHE A 60 -1.07 -10.98 -5.42
N ALA A 61 -1.19 -12.29 -5.62
CA ALA A 61 -1.02 -12.90 -6.93
C ALA A 61 -2.08 -12.36 -7.90
N ALA A 62 -1.67 -12.04 -9.10
CA ALA A 62 -2.55 -11.60 -10.18
C ALA A 62 -2.31 -12.45 -11.43
N GLY A 63 -3.38 -12.99 -12.02
CA GLY A 63 -3.31 -13.79 -13.24
C GLY A 63 -2.97 -12.98 -14.50
N ILE A 64 -3.07 -11.66 -14.40
CA ILE A 64 -2.80 -10.70 -15.46
C ILE A 64 -2.09 -9.46 -14.91
N ASP A 65 -1.53 -8.66 -15.77
CA ASP A 65 -1.03 -7.32 -15.40
C ASP A 65 -2.23 -6.37 -15.20
N ILE A 66 -2.37 -5.83 -13.97
CA ILE A 66 -3.48 -4.96 -13.61
C ILE A 66 -2.96 -3.54 -13.42
N PRO A 67 -3.47 -2.55 -14.18
CA PRO A 67 -3.02 -1.17 -14.06
C PRO A 67 -3.29 -0.57 -12.67
N VAL A 68 -2.37 0.27 -12.21
CA VAL A 68 -2.54 1.07 -10.99
C VAL A 68 -3.80 1.93 -11.07
N GLY A 69 -4.56 1.94 -9.97
CA GLY A 69 -5.83 2.68 -9.88
C GLY A 69 -7.04 1.91 -10.39
N TYR A 70 -6.87 0.64 -10.78
CA TYR A 70 -8.00 -0.23 -11.14
C TYR A 70 -8.55 -0.94 -9.91
N ILE A 71 -9.87 -1.09 -9.89
CA ILE A 71 -10.59 -1.88 -8.89
C ILE A 71 -10.42 -3.37 -9.23
N VAL A 72 -10.19 -4.17 -8.20
CA VAL A 72 -9.95 -5.61 -8.35
C VAL A 72 -10.96 -6.45 -7.57
N MET A 73 -11.11 -7.68 -8.03
CA MET A 73 -11.90 -8.73 -7.41
C MET A 73 -11.09 -10.03 -7.36
N LEU A 74 -11.54 -10.99 -6.55
CA LEU A 74 -10.99 -12.34 -6.59
C LEU A 74 -11.30 -12.99 -7.95
N ASP A 75 -10.35 -13.69 -8.52
CA ASP A 75 -10.56 -14.49 -9.73
C ASP A 75 -11.28 -15.79 -9.34
N LEU A 76 -12.56 -15.87 -9.66
CA LEU A 76 -13.42 -17.02 -9.29
C LEU A 76 -13.17 -18.26 -10.17
N ASP A 77 -12.42 -18.11 -11.26
CA ASP A 77 -12.04 -19.22 -12.16
C ASP A 77 -10.69 -19.83 -11.76
N SER A 78 -9.97 -19.23 -10.78
CA SER A 78 -8.70 -19.74 -10.26
C SER A 78 -8.94 -20.72 -9.11
N GLU A 79 -8.14 -21.81 -9.05
CA GLU A 79 -8.12 -22.74 -7.92
C GLU A 79 -7.33 -22.20 -6.71
N GLU A 80 -6.47 -21.18 -6.95
CA GLU A 80 -5.66 -20.53 -5.91
C GLU A 80 -6.12 -19.09 -5.73
N GLU A 81 -5.76 -18.47 -4.60
CA GLU A 81 -6.02 -17.06 -4.35
C GLU A 81 -5.30 -16.19 -5.39
N THR A 82 -6.06 -15.73 -6.38
CA THR A 82 -5.58 -14.88 -7.47
C THR A 82 -6.56 -13.74 -7.70
N TYR A 83 -6.04 -12.59 -8.04
CA TYR A 83 -6.86 -11.38 -8.25
C TYR A 83 -6.86 -10.97 -9.71
N THR A 84 -7.98 -10.41 -10.13
CA THR A 84 -8.21 -9.95 -11.50
C THR A 84 -8.91 -8.59 -11.52
N ILE A 85 -9.01 -7.97 -12.70
CA ILE A 85 -9.75 -6.72 -12.87
C ILE A 85 -11.22 -6.97 -12.54
N ALA A 86 -11.80 -6.12 -11.69
CA ALA A 86 -13.19 -6.25 -11.29
C ALA A 86 -14.13 -6.02 -12.47
N VAL A 87 -15.14 -6.90 -12.61
CA VAL A 87 -16.20 -6.82 -13.60
C VAL A 87 -17.54 -6.81 -12.87
N LYS A 88 -18.38 -5.84 -13.20
CA LYS A 88 -19.68 -5.63 -12.55
C LYS A 88 -20.55 -6.89 -12.54
N GLY A 89 -21.02 -7.27 -11.37
CA GLY A 89 -21.89 -8.44 -11.17
C GLY A 89 -21.16 -9.80 -11.22
N LYS A 90 -19.82 -9.82 -11.26
CA LYS A 90 -19.03 -11.06 -11.30
C LYS A 90 -18.55 -11.52 -9.92
N GLY A 91 -18.39 -10.61 -8.98
CA GLY A 91 -17.93 -10.95 -7.63
C GLY A 91 -17.77 -9.71 -6.75
N PRO A 92 -17.47 -9.91 -5.46
CA PRO A 92 -17.27 -8.81 -4.52
C PRO A 92 -16.00 -8.04 -4.86
N LEU A 93 -16.07 -6.71 -4.65
CA LEU A 93 -14.92 -5.82 -4.79
C LEU A 93 -13.97 -6.00 -3.59
N VAL A 94 -12.67 -6.10 -3.85
CA VAL A 94 -11.67 -6.35 -2.81
C VAL A 94 -10.83 -5.11 -2.49
N GLY A 95 -10.36 -4.40 -3.50
CA GLY A 95 -9.50 -3.24 -3.30
C GLY A 95 -9.17 -2.52 -4.60
N VAL A 96 -8.16 -1.68 -4.56
CA VAL A 96 -7.66 -0.90 -5.70
C VAL A 96 -6.15 -1.11 -5.81
N VAL A 97 -5.62 -1.33 -7.01
CA VAL A 97 -4.17 -1.42 -7.21
C VAL A 97 -3.51 -0.09 -6.88
N SER A 98 -2.56 -0.12 -5.94
CA SER A 98 -1.87 1.06 -5.41
C SER A 98 -0.39 1.07 -5.77
N ASP A 99 0.15 2.26 -6.03
CA ASP A 99 1.59 2.51 -6.22
C ASP A 99 2.17 3.50 -5.18
N GLU A 100 1.31 4.09 -4.35
CA GLU A 100 1.69 5.11 -3.35
C GLU A 100 1.34 4.67 -1.91
N TYR A 101 1.40 3.39 -1.63
CA TYR A 101 1.11 2.83 -0.31
C TYR A 101 2.05 3.36 0.78
N GLY A 102 1.53 3.53 1.98
CA GLY A 102 2.30 3.87 3.19
C GLY A 102 2.92 2.65 3.84
N PHE A 103 2.22 1.53 3.78
CA PHE A 103 2.68 0.21 4.21
C PHE A 103 2.37 -0.83 3.13
N LEU A 104 3.34 -1.71 2.87
CA LEU A 104 3.18 -2.86 1.98
C LEU A 104 3.43 -4.14 2.77
N LEU A 105 2.43 -5.03 2.78
CA LEU A 105 2.55 -6.39 3.27
C LEU A 105 2.92 -7.34 2.12
N GLY A 106 3.45 -8.52 2.46
CA GLY A 106 3.75 -9.56 1.46
C GLY A 106 5.13 -9.45 0.79
N GLY A 107 5.99 -8.51 1.24
CA GLY A 107 7.38 -8.38 0.80
C GLY A 107 7.60 -7.34 -0.30
N GLU A 108 8.66 -7.50 -1.08
CA GLU A 108 9.01 -6.58 -2.16
C GLU A 108 8.16 -6.85 -3.42
N PRO A 109 7.84 -5.80 -4.21
CA PRO A 109 7.15 -5.95 -5.49
C PRO A 109 7.87 -6.93 -6.41
N ARG A 110 7.12 -7.83 -7.03
CA ARG A 110 7.66 -8.90 -7.90
C ARG A 110 6.71 -9.24 -9.04
N PRO A 111 7.19 -9.79 -10.16
CA PRO A 111 6.34 -10.18 -11.29
C PRO A 111 5.23 -11.13 -10.87
N GLY A 112 4.04 -10.96 -11.42
CA GLY A 112 2.86 -11.78 -11.11
C GLY A 112 2.15 -11.38 -9.81
N PHE A 113 2.58 -10.30 -9.15
CA PHE A 113 1.95 -9.78 -7.95
C PHE A 113 1.64 -8.30 -8.10
N VAL A 114 0.53 -7.86 -7.53
CA VAL A 114 0.12 -6.46 -7.51
C VAL A 114 -0.16 -6.00 -6.08
N PRO A 115 0.24 -4.78 -5.69
CA PRO A 115 -0.12 -4.22 -4.40
C PRO A 115 -1.56 -3.74 -4.44
N ILE A 116 -2.43 -4.35 -3.63
CA ILE A 116 -3.84 -3.99 -3.51
C ILE A 116 -4.05 -3.22 -2.22
N SER A 117 -4.59 -2.01 -2.32
CA SER A 117 -4.99 -1.19 -1.18
C SER A 117 -6.22 -1.80 -0.51
N LEU A 118 -6.07 -2.23 0.74
CA LEU A 118 -7.12 -2.86 1.55
C LEU A 118 -7.86 -1.85 2.42
N THR A 119 -7.18 -0.77 2.81
CA THR A 119 -7.75 0.32 3.59
C THR A 119 -6.90 1.58 3.47
N GLY A 120 -7.49 2.73 3.76
CA GLY A 120 -6.78 4.00 3.64
C GLY A 120 -7.28 4.83 2.47
N ARG A 121 -6.43 5.69 1.94
CA ARG A 121 -6.74 6.57 0.81
C ARG A 121 -5.91 6.18 -0.40
N VAL A 122 -6.57 5.88 -1.51
CA VAL A 122 -5.94 5.47 -2.77
C VAL A 122 -6.55 6.22 -3.94
N ASN A 123 -5.80 6.37 -5.01
CA ASN A 123 -6.29 6.92 -6.27
C ASN A 123 -6.95 5.81 -7.09
N VAL A 124 -8.19 6.03 -7.54
CA VAL A 124 -8.93 5.10 -8.41
C VAL A 124 -9.34 5.81 -9.70
N TYR A 125 -9.33 5.11 -10.82
CA TYR A 125 -9.92 5.63 -12.05
C TYR A 125 -11.44 5.55 -11.99
N VAL A 126 -12.09 6.69 -12.25
CA VAL A 126 -13.55 6.84 -12.22
C VAL A 126 -14.04 7.46 -13.52
N HIS A 127 -15.11 6.91 -14.08
CA HIS A 127 -15.84 7.47 -15.21
C HIS A 127 -16.92 8.43 -14.73
N GLY A 128 -17.10 9.55 -15.45
CA GLY A 128 -18.09 10.57 -15.12
C GLY A 128 -17.66 11.53 -14.00
N THR A 129 -18.53 12.43 -13.62
CA THR A 129 -18.33 13.40 -12.54
C THR A 129 -18.55 12.74 -11.18
N VAL A 130 -17.76 13.19 -10.19
CA VAL A 130 -17.85 12.70 -8.81
C VAL A 130 -17.71 13.90 -7.86
N LYS A 131 -18.54 13.96 -6.84
CA LYS A 131 -18.42 14.94 -5.75
C LYS A 131 -17.76 14.28 -4.53
N ALA A 132 -16.96 15.05 -3.79
CA ALA A 132 -16.47 14.60 -2.48
C ALA A 132 -17.65 14.17 -1.59
N GLY A 133 -17.49 13.03 -0.91
CA GLY A 133 -18.52 12.40 -0.10
C GLY A 133 -19.41 11.38 -0.84
N GLN A 134 -19.37 11.31 -2.17
CA GLN A 134 -20.11 10.29 -2.92
C GLN A 134 -19.47 8.90 -2.78
N ALA A 135 -20.32 7.88 -2.71
CA ALA A 135 -19.91 6.50 -2.80
C ALA A 135 -19.37 6.19 -4.22
N ILE A 136 -18.36 5.35 -4.28
CA ILE A 136 -17.77 4.86 -5.53
C ILE A 136 -17.99 3.35 -5.61
N GLY A 137 -18.71 2.95 -6.64
CA GLY A 137 -18.91 1.56 -7.04
C GLY A 137 -18.22 1.26 -8.35
N LEU A 138 -18.46 0.07 -8.90
CA LEU A 138 -17.90 -0.36 -10.18
C LEU A 138 -18.81 0.07 -11.34
N SER A 139 -18.24 0.69 -12.36
CA SER A 139 -18.94 1.00 -13.62
C SER A 139 -19.09 -0.23 -14.53
N ASP A 140 -19.71 -0.06 -15.69
CA ASP A 140 -19.76 -1.11 -16.72
C ASP A 140 -18.40 -1.31 -17.44
N ILE A 141 -17.43 -0.43 -17.21
CA ILE A 141 -16.05 -0.54 -17.72
C ILE A 141 -15.22 -1.31 -16.68
N PRO A 142 -14.63 -2.46 -17.03
CA PRO A 142 -13.86 -3.27 -16.08
C PRO A 142 -12.78 -2.48 -15.34
N GLY A 143 -12.73 -2.62 -14.03
CA GLY A 143 -11.76 -1.95 -13.15
C GLY A 143 -11.98 -0.46 -12.91
N ILE A 144 -12.94 0.17 -13.58
CA ILE A 144 -13.19 1.61 -13.50
C ILE A 144 -14.38 1.88 -12.58
N GLY A 145 -14.20 2.79 -11.64
CA GLY A 145 -15.26 3.23 -10.74
C GLY A 145 -16.26 4.17 -11.40
N ILE A 146 -17.36 4.40 -10.69
CA ILE A 146 -18.39 5.42 -11.00
C ILE A 146 -18.99 5.91 -9.67
N ALA A 147 -19.55 7.13 -9.67
CA ALA A 147 -20.42 7.55 -8.57
C ALA A 147 -21.61 6.57 -8.46
N ALA A 148 -21.82 6.04 -7.28
CA ALA A 148 -22.78 4.96 -7.04
C ALA A 148 -23.74 5.31 -5.91
N ASP A 149 -24.90 4.63 -5.89
CA ASP A 149 -25.82 4.67 -4.77
C ASP A 149 -25.37 3.72 -3.65
N ILE A 150 -25.84 3.95 -2.44
CA ILE A 150 -25.44 3.15 -1.25
C ILE A 150 -25.84 1.67 -1.36
N SER A 151 -26.79 1.36 -2.24
CA SER A 151 -27.27 0.00 -2.52
C SER A 151 -26.36 -0.81 -3.46
N ASP A 152 -25.37 -0.18 -4.09
CA ASP A 152 -24.44 -0.84 -4.99
C ASP A 152 -23.25 -1.46 -4.23
N ASP A 153 -22.46 -2.28 -4.93
CA ASP A 153 -21.17 -2.75 -4.42
C ASP A 153 -20.20 -1.57 -4.37
N ILE A 154 -19.92 -1.09 -3.16
CA ILE A 154 -19.12 0.11 -2.91
C ILE A 154 -17.69 -0.27 -2.57
N ILE A 155 -16.71 0.28 -3.32
CA ILE A 155 -15.29 0.16 -3.01
C ILE A 155 -14.82 1.22 -2.01
N GLY A 156 -15.48 2.35 -1.93
CA GLY A 156 -15.09 3.41 -1.02
C GLY A 156 -15.89 4.69 -1.21
N VAL A 157 -15.41 5.78 -0.62
CA VAL A 157 -16.02 7.11 -0.69
C VAL A 157 -15.01 8.11 -1.24
N ALA A 158 -15.43 8.91 -2.21
CA ALA A 158 -14.60 9.97 -2.78
C ALA A 158 -14.25 11.03 -1.72
N VAL A 159 -12.96 11.40 -1.62
CA VAL A 159 -12.49 12.45 -0.71
C VAL A 159 -12.16 13.75 -1.44
N GLU A 160 -12.32 13.76 -2.75
CA GLU A 160 -12.16 14.93 -3.61
C GLU A 160 -13.21 14.93 -4.73
N THR A 161 -13.36 16.07 -5.40
CA THR A 161 -14.33 16.25 -6.48
C THR A 161 -13.64 16.17 -7.85
N LYS A 162 -14.25 15.45 -8.78
CA LYS A 162 -13.87 15.39 -10.20
C LYS A 162 -15.02 15.94 -11.03
N ASN A 163 -14.76 17.02 -11.79
CA ASN A 163 -15.76 17.73 -12.58
C ASN A 163 -15.75 17.37 -14.08
N THR A 164 -14.96 16.36 -14.49
CA THR A 164 -14.84 15.94 -15.89
C THR A 164 -15.65 14.68 -16.16
N GLU A 165 -16.31 14.60 -17.33
CA GLU A 165 -17.16 13.44 -17.70
C GLU A 165 -16.37 12.17 -18.05
N GLY A 166 -15.18 12.31 -18.62
CA GLY A 166 -14.35 11.15 -19.01
C GLY A 166 -13.77 10.37 -17.83
N ILE A 167 -12.97 9.36 -18.16
CA ILE A 167 -12.20 8.61 -17.15
C ILE A 167 -11.08 9.50 -16.60
N GLY A 168 -10.94 9.52 -15.28
CA GLY A 168 -9.89 10.26 -14.57
C GLY A 168 -9.71 9.75 -13.16
N LYS A 169 -8.59 10.09 -12.54
CA LYS A 169 -8.28 9.67 -11.16
C LYS A 169 -9.09 10.49 -10.15
N VAL A 170 -9.56 9.80 -9.13
CA VAL A 170 -10.19 10.38 -7.93
C VAL A 170 -9.59 9.68 -6.73
N ARG A 171 -9.26 10.45 -5.70
CA ARG A 171 -8.85 9.88 -4.43
C ARG A 171 -10.07 9.44 -3.64
N ILE A 172 -10.05 8.19 -3.20
CA ILE A 172 -11.10 7.61 -2.36
C ILE A 172 -10.55 7.16 -1.01
N LYS A 173 -11.41 7.09 -0.02
CA LYS A 173 -11.20 6.32 1.21
C LYS A 173 -11.79 4.93 0.95
N VAL A 174 -10.94 3.91 0.90
CA VAL A 174 -11.36 2.51 0.76
C VAL A 174 -12.19 2.10 1.98
N LYS A 175 -13.23 1.34 1.74
CA LYS A 175 -14.20 0.92 2.77
C LYS A 175 -13.65 -0.20 3.65
#